data_644074d1e7955967e3be77f5cc77e856
#
_entry.id   644074d1e7955967e3be77f5cc77e856
#
_cell.length_a   1.000
_cell.length_b   1.000
_cell.length_c   1.000
_cell.angle_alpha   90.00
_cell.angle_beta   90.00
_cell.angle_gamma   90.00
#
_symmetry.space_group_name_H-M   'P 1'
#
loop_
_entity.id
_entity.type
_entity.pdbx_description
1 polymer ?
#
loop_
_entity_poly.entity_id
_entity_poly.type
_entity_poly.pdbx_seq_one_letter_code
_entity_poly.pdbx_strand_id
1 'polypeptide(L)'
;VSSNHAFRALADPTRREILGLLRQGEMTAGALAKEFDMTKPSMSHHFAVLKDADLITSRREGQQIWYGLNTTVVQDILAWAMHLMEDGRKNGGKSR
;
A
#
# COMPACT_ATOMS: atom_id res chain seq x y z
N VAL A 1 10.78 4.88 -6.98
CA VAL A 1 9.69 3.91 -6.80
C VAL A 1 9.07 3.59 -8.13
N SER A 2 8.88 2.34 -8.37
CA SER A 2 8.28 1.93 -9.63
C SER A 2 6.77 1.91 -9.47
N SER A 3 6.08 2.59 -10.36
CA SER A 3 4.62 2.56 -10.38
C SER A 3 4.10 1.15 -10.54
N ASN A 4 4.82 0.31 -11.31
CA ASN A 4 4.41 -1.07 -11.50
C ASN A 4 4.42 -1.84 -10.18
N HIS A 5 5.41 -1.59 -9.35
CA HIS A 5 5.47 -2.25 -8.05
C HIS A 5 4.28 -1.84 -7.19
N ALA A 6 3.94 -0.57 -7.21
CA ALA A 6 2.81 -0.06 -6.43
C ALA A 6 1.50 -0.66 -6.90
N PHE A 7 1.26 -0.65 -8.21
CA PHE A 7 0.02 -1.20 -8.74
C PHE A 7 -0.10 -2.69 -8.51
N ARG A 8 1.02 -3.41 -8.66
CA ARG A 8 1.02 -4.84 -8.41
C ARG A 8 0.70 -5.13 -6.95
N ALA A 9 1.29 -4.35 -6.04
CA ALA A 9 1.01 -4.52 -4.62
C ALA A 9 -0.46 -4.27 -4.31
N LEU A 10 -1.06 -3.28 -4.96
CA LEU A 10 -2.45 -2.93 -4.73
C LEU A 10 -3.42 -3.90 -5.39
N ALA A 11 -2.94 -4.80 -6.24
CA ALA A 11 -3.82 -5.72 -6.95
C ALA A 11 -4.36 -6.83 -6.05
N ASP A 12 -3.76 -7.03 -4.89
CA ASP A 12 -4.18 -8.11 -3.99
C ASP A 12 -5.08 -7.56 -2.87
N PRO A 13 -6.24 -8.17 -2.62
CA PRO A 13 -7.15 -7.66 -1.60
C PRO A 13 -6.59 -7.71 -0.18
N THR A 14 -5.79 -8.71 0.15
CA THR A 14 -5.19 -8.78 1.48
C THR A 14 -4.25 -7.61 1.69
N ARG A 15 -3.45 -7.27 0.68
CA ARG A 15 -2.53 -6.15 0.81
C ARG A 15 -3.28 -4.83 0.94
N ARG A 16 -4.41 -4.68 0.23
CA ARG A 16 -5.23 -3.48 0.40
C ARG A 16 -5.78 -3.39 1.82
N GLU A 17 -6.16 -4.54 2.41
CA GLU A 17 -6.64 -4.53 3.79
C GLU A 17 -5.55 -4.15 4.77
N ILE A 18 -4.33 -4.61 4.54
CA ILE A 18 -3.21 -4.22 5.40
C ILE A 18 -3.04 -2.70 5.38
N LEU A 19 -3.06 -2.12 4.18
CA LEU A 19 -2.94 -0.67 4.08
C LEU A 19 -4.07 0.05 4.80
N GLY A 20 -5.28 -0.49 4.70
CA GLY A 20 -6.42 0.08 5.41
C GLY A 20 -6.27 0.07 6.91
N LEU A 21 -5.69 -1.02 7.44
CA LEU A 21 -5.44 -1.10 8.88
C LEU A 21 -4.40 -0.09 9.32
N LEU A 22 -3.38 0.13 8.50
CA LEU A 22 -2.30 1.06 8.83
C LEU A 22 -2.72 2.52 8.71
N ARG A 23 -3.90 2.77 8.16
CA ARG A 23 -4.39 4.13 8.01
C ARG A 23 -4.46 4.89 9.32
N GLN A 24 -4.70 4.18 10.41
CA GLN A 24 -4.87 4.82 11.71
C GLN A 24 -3.58 4.95 12.50
N GLY A 25 -2.49 4.39 12.00
CA GLY A 25 -1.21 4.47 12.68
C GLY A 25 -0.41 3.21 12.52
N GLU A 26 0.82 3.23 13.03
CA GLU A 26 1.70 2.08 12.94
C GLU A 26 1.15 0.89 13.70
N MET A 27 1.43 -0.29 13.20
CA MET A 27 1.08 -1.54 13.87
C MET A 27 2.26 -2.50 13.78
N THR A 28 2.39 -3.36 14.77
CA THR A 28 3.43 -4.39 14.71
C THR A 28 3.03 -5.49 13.72
N ALA A 29 4.03 -6.20 13.22
CA ALA A 29 3.77 -7.33 12.34
C ALA A 29 2.84 -8.35 13.00
N GLY A 30 3.05 -8.58 14.30
CA GLY A 30 2.19 -9.53 15.03
C GLY A 30 0.75 -9.06 15.13
N ALA A 31 0.55 -7.77 15.41
CA ALA A 31 -0.80 -7.23 15.50
C ALA A 31 -1.51 -7.32 14.15
N LEU A 32 -0.79 -7.00 13.07
CA LEU A 32 -1.38 -7.12 11.74
C LEU A 32 -1.73 -8.56 11.42
N ALA A 33 -0.83 -9.50 11.74
CA ALA A 33 -1.06 -10.90 11.42
C ALA A 33 -2.29 -11.46 12.12
N LYS A 34 -2.62 -10.93 13.30
CA LYS A 34 -3.80 -11.40 14.02
C LYS A 34 -5.10 -11.05 13.31
N GLU A 35 -5.07 -10.09 12.41
CA GLU A 35 -6.27 -9.70 11.68
C GLU A 35 -6.57 -10.63 10.50
N PHE A 36 -5.66 -11.54 10.19
CA PHE A 36 -5.80 -12.39 9.02
C PHE A 36 -5.64 -13.85 9.40
N ASP A 37 -6.38 -14.72 8.69
CA ASP A 37 -6.27 -16.15 8.91
C ASP A 37 -5.31 -16.69 7.87
N MET A 38 -4.03 -16.41 8.03
CA MET A 38 -3.00 -16.78 7.09
C MET A 38 -1.76 -17.26 7.81
N THR A 39 -0.93 -18.01 7.11
CA THR A 39 0.33 -18.47 7.67
C THR A 39 1.31 -17.30 7.77
N LYS A 40 2.29 -17.45 8.66
CA LYS A 40 3.32 -16.43 8.78
C LYS A 40 4.08 -16.19 7.49
N PRO A 41 4.48 -17.23 6.74
CA PRO A 41 5.16 -16.97 5.45
C PRO A 41 4.29 -16.18 4.48
N SER A 42 2.98 -16.44 4.43
CA SER A 42 2.10 -15.67 3.56
C SER A 42 2.05 -14.22 3.97
N MET A 43 1.91 -13.96 5.27
CA MET A 43 1.89 -12.58 5.75
C MET A 43 3.21 -11.89 5.46
N SER A 44 4.34 -12.57 5.70
CA SER A 44 5.65 -12.00 5.43
C SER A 44 5.82 -11.65 3.96
N HIS A 45 5.26 -12.48 3.08
CA HIS A 45 5.31 -12.20 1.64
C HIS A 45 4.55 -10.91 1.33
N HIS A 46 3.36 -10.75 1.90
CA HIS A 46 2.58 -9.53 1.66
C HIS A 46 3.29 -8.29 2.17
N PHE A 47 3.91 -8.38 3.36
CA PHE A 47 4.67 -7.25 3.90
C PHE A 47 5.85 -6.91 2.98
N ALA A 48 6.55 -7.93 2.47
CA ALA A 48 7.69 -7.69 1.60
C ALA A 48 7.27 -7.01 0.29
N VAL A 49 6.16 -7.45 -0.30
CA VAL A 49 5.67 -6.84 -1.54
C VAL A 49 5.29 -5.38 -1.30
N LEU A 50 4.61 -5.11 -0.19
CA LEU A 50 4.22 -3.73 0.13
C LEU A 50 5.44 -2.85 0.40
N LYS A 51 6.43 -3.40 1.09
CA LYS A 51 7.62 -2.64 1.40
C LYS A 51 8.45 -2.37 0.14
N ASP A 52 8.58 -3.36 -0.72
CA ASP A 52 9.32 -3.18 -1.98
C ASP A 52 8.67 -2.13 -2.87
N ALA A 53 7.37 -1.96 -2.75
CA ALA A 53 6.65 -0.94 -3.50
C ALA A 53 6.67 0.42 -2.79
N ASP A 54 7.32 0.50 -1.64
CA ASP A 54 7.37 1.70 -0.81
C ASP A 54 5.99 2.18 -0.35
N LEU A 55 5.03 1.29 -0.29
CA LEU A 55 3.70 1.64 0.22
C LEU A 55 3.65 1.63 1.73
N ILE A 56 4.57 0.91 2.36
CA ILE A 56 4.69 0.91 3.80
C ILE A 56 6.12 1.19 4.21
N THR A 57 6.27 1.72 5.41
CA THR A 57 7.57 1.87 6.04
C THR A 57 7.71 0.79 7.09
N SER A 58 8.94 0.51 7.50
CA SER A 58 9.16 -0.44 8.59
C SER A 58 10.26 0.06 9.49
N ARG A 59 10.14 -0.23 10.77
CA ARG A 59 11.21 0.03 11.72
C ARG A 59 11.21 -1.09 12.74
N ARG A 60 12.39 -1.35 13.27
CA ARG A 60 12.52 -2.39 14.28
C ARG A 60 12.64 -1.75 15.65
N GLU A 61 11.93 -2.31 16.61
CA GLU A 61 12.04 -1.86 17.98
C GLU A 61 12.10 -3.12 18.83
N GLY A 62 13.29 -3.42 19.37
CA GLY A 62 13.51 -4.69 20.05
C GLY A 62 13.36 -5.84 19.07
N GLN A 63 12.50 -6.76 19.40
CA GLN A 63 12.24 -7.90 18.53
C GLN A 63 10.99 -7.70 17.67
N GLN A 64 10.41 -6.52 17.74
CA GLN A 64 9.19 -6.24 17.00
C GLN A 64 9.49 -5.40 15.78
N ILE A 65 8.76 -5.67 14.72
CA ILE A 65 8.81 -4.85 13.52
C ILE A 65 7.51 -4.07 13.47
N TRP A 66 7.63 -2.75 13.34
CA TRP A 66 6.48 -1.85 13.23
C TRP A 66 6.37 -1.42 11.78
N TYR A 67 5.17 -1.53 11.24
CA TYR A 67 4.88 -1.07 9.88
C TYR A 67 4.02 0.17 9.95
N GLY A 68 4.24 1.07 9.00
CA GLY A 68 3.45 2.28 8.87
C GLY A 68 3.10 2.53 7.42
N LEU A 69 2.09 3.32 7.18
CA LEU A 69 1.69 3.68 5.84
C LEU A 69 2.62 4.77 5.32
N ASN A 70 3.14 4.59 4.11
CA ASN A 70 3.93 5.63 3.48
C ASN A 70 2.96 6.57 2.76
N THR A 71 2.54 7.60 3.45
CA THR A 71 1.50 8.47 2.93
C THR A 71 1.96 9.26 1.71
N THR A 72 3.26 9.52 1.56
CA THR A 72 3.75 10.23 0.39
C THR A 72 3.49 9.43 -0.89
N VAL A 73 3.81 8.13 -0.87
CA VAL A 73 3.58 7.29 -2.04
C VAL A 73 2.10 7.13 -2.31
N VAL A 74 1.30 6.96 -1.25
CA VAL A 74 -0.15 6.85 -1.42
C VAL A 74 -0.72 8.15 -2.02
N GLN A 75 -0.23 9.29 -1.57
CA GLN A 75 -0.68 10.58 -2.12
C GLN A 75 -0.28 10.73 -3.58
N ASP A 76 0.90 10.24 -3.95
CA ASP A 76 1.32 10.31 -5.34
C ASP A 76 0.42 9.49 -6.24
N ILE A 77 0.02 8.30 -5.77
CA ILE A 77 -0.90 7.46 -6.53
C ILE A 77 -2.25 8.13 -6.68
N LEU A 78 -2.75 8.70 -5.58
CA LEU A 78 -4.03 9.40 -5.60
C LEU A 78 -3.97 10.59 -6.55
N ALA A 79 -2.89 11.36 -6.49
CA ALA A 79 -2.73 12.52 -7.37
C ALA A 79 -2.72 12.09 -8.83
N TRP A 80 -2.02 11.01 -9.14
CA TRP A 80 -2.01 10.49 -10.50
C TRP A 80 -3.41 10.10 -10.96
N ALA A 81 -4.15 9.41 -10.11
CA ALA A 81 -5.50 8.96 -10.47
C ALA A 81 -6.42 10.14 -10.70
N MET A 82 -6.35 11.14 -9.83
CA MET A 82 -7.18 12.33 -9.98
C MET A 82 -6.82 13.12 -11.21
N HIS A 83 -5.54 13.24 -11.49
CA HIS A 83 -5.06 13.93 -12.68
C HIS A 83 -5.55 13.22 -13.94
N LEU A 84 -5.52 11.91 -13.93
CA LEU A 84 -5.98 11.12 -15.06
C LEU A 84 -7.48 11.37 -15.31
N MET A 85 -8.26 11.43 -14.25
CA MET A 85 -9.69 11.70 -14.38
C MET A 85 -9.95 13.11 -14.88
N GLU A 86 -9.19 14.08 -14.38
CA GLU A 86 -9.31 15.44 -14.85
C GLU A 86 -9.00 15.56 -16.32
N ASP A 87 -7.89 14.96 -16.74
CA ASP A 87 -7.51 15.01 -18.13
C ASP A 87 -8.53 14.31 -19.01
N GLY A 88 -9.07 13.21 -18.56
CA GLY A 88 -10.11 12.53 -19.29
C GLY A 88 -11.33 13.39 -19.47
N ARG A 89 -11.69 14.13 -18.43
CA ARG A 89 -12.84 15.00 -18.51
C ARG A 89 -12.59 16.18 -19.42
N LYS A 90 -11.39 16.78 -19.35
CA LYS A 90 -11.07 17.87 -20.20
C LYS A 90 -10.96 17.47 -21.64
N ASN A 91 -10.34 16.37 -21.91
CA ASN A 91 -10.07 15.95 -23.27
C ASN A 91 -11.18 15.10 -23.86
N GLY A 92 -12.05 14.61 -23.03
CA GLY A 92 -13.12 13.74 -23.49
C GLY A 92 -14.00 14.37 -24.50
N GLY A 93 -14.18 15.65 -24.39
CA GLY A 93 -15.02 16.36 -25.34
C GLY A 93 -14.34 16.64 -26.62
N LYS A 94 -13.00 16.69 -26.68
CA LYS A 94 -12.40 17.01 -27.91
C LYS A 94 -11.77 15.83 -28.54
N SER A 95 -11.49 14.83 -27.85
CA SER A 95 -10.78 13.89 -28.48
C SER A 95 -11.48 13.00 -29.19
N ARG A 96 -11.40 12.90 -29.85
CA ARG A 96 -11.77 11.95 -30.48
C ARG A 96 -12.60 11.56 -30.65
#